data_160fb7fa52f948df3bba293fab325802
#
_entry.id   160fb7fa52f948df3bba293fab325802
#
_cell.length_a   1.000
_cell.length_b   1.000
_cell.length_c   1.000
_cell.angle_alpha   90.00
_cell.angle_beta   90.00
_cell.angle_gamma   90.00
#
_symmetry.space_group_name_H-M   'P 1'
#
loop_
_entity.id
_entity.type
_entity.pdbx_description
1 polymer ?
#
loop_
_entity_poly.entity_id
_entity_poly.type
_entity_poly.pdbx_seq_one_letter_code
_entity_poly.pdbx_strand_id
1 'polypeptide(L)'
;MRLLLVLSLFFFFLIDGYSQDTRGGDKDNNASRSKNKIGRTLLDDSTKIMYGMNTTSYILSSQLLEGDTNFTQVDSSLNNFEKFSIFEKKKMRFQNLGNLGTPLEDLFDRTPKFFNVSSGFNSLDSYYNVIRNNKFYNTKSPFIDLELILGGKGRNKVDFLFTRNINKNWNIGFDIHRIASDKQIGATKTKGDRNVNSSAFNFFVYHQSKNKKVKLFSSFLNFSHQVLGTGGVDLEIQDLPLEYFLYNDSEVRLSKVENNDKRKNYNVFFEYKLLKKFKIYANVEYYTQNISYNDDNLSLNVLYYDSILNDNVVTADSFKLSSLRNRIGIKGSIARIEYNFYANYNLLNYKYSLDSLKSNINENFIGGKLRFKKDKFSVNSSINLKTNGNYEFIGKINNKFFDGSYTSGLYNPNILENYYNGNHYYWSNDFKSKFVNKLSFSVKVDYKNIFFSPRIELVSINNHIYFSNSKIPIQNDDMINYNVLGFDLKLGLFNNLIKFENEYYYSIVGESSKEIIKVPTHHNYSRIYYTNKWFNNSIPIQFGINIYYRSKYFGDAYDPVIQNYYIQDSFRLENYFRTNVFFLMQVKNLRIFAKMTHFNQFDTYGGYFVTPYYPGQNKVLDLGFKWYFFN
;
A
#
# COMPACT_ATOMS: atom_id res chain seq x y z
N MET A 1 13.62 24.06 -2.48
CA MET A 1 13.65 25.17 -3.44
C MET A 1 13.18 24.78 -4.85
N ARG A 2 13.69 23.71 -5.50
CA ARG A 2 13.24 23.31 -6.86
C ARG A 2 11.76 22.83 -6.95
N LEU A 3 11.17 22.30 -5.89
CA LEU A 3 9.77 21.87 -5.88
C LEU A 3 8.78 23.03 -5.70
N LEU A 4 9.19 24.09 -5.00
CA LEU A 4 8.42 25.33 -4.88
C LEU A 4 8.35 26.08 -6.22
N LEU A 5 9.40 25.97 -7.06
CA LEU A 5 9.43 26.55 -8.42
C LEU A 5 8.47 25.82 -9.37
N VAL A 6 8.34 24.51 -9.26
CA VAL A 6 7.37 23.73 -10.07
C VAL A 6 5.94 24.01 -9.63
N LEU A 7 5.68 24.13 -8.33
CA LEU A 7 4.36 24.54 -7.81
C LEU A 7 4.03 26.00 -8.13
N SER A 8 5.01 26.91 -8.14
CA SER A 8 4.79 28.30 -8.54
C SER A 8 4.54 28.44 -10.05
N LEU A 9 5.20 27.66 -10.90
CA LEU A 9 4.91 27.57 -12.32
C LEU A 9 3.51 27.00 -12.59
N PHE A 10 3.04 26.04 -11.78
CA PHE A 10 1.69 25.50 -11.89
C PHE A 10 0.62 26.50 -11.42
N PHE A 11 0.92 27.35 -10.42
CA PHE A 11 0.04 28.42 -9.98
C PHE A 11 -0.07 29.55 -11.00
N PHE A 12 1.00 29.84 -11.76
CA PHE A 12 0.97 30.84 -12.82
C PHE A 12 0.08 30.44 -14.01
N PHE A 13 -0.04 29.15 -14.32
CA PHE A 13 -0.95 28.67 -15.36
C PHE A 13 -2.42 28.62 -14.95
N LEU A 14 -2.74 28.81 -13.66
CA LEU A 14 -4.12 28.86 -13.17
C LEU A 14 -4.67 30.29 -13.04
N ILE A 15 -3.82 31.32 -13.20
CA ILE A 15 -4.20 32.74 -12.98
C ILE A 15 -4.60 33.45 -14.26
N ASP A 16 -4.26 32.96 -15.45
CA ASP A 16 -4.58 33.58 -16.73
C ASP A 16 -6.04 33.39 -17.23
N GLY A 17 -6.99 33.12 -16.34
CA GLY A 17 -8.41 32.95 -16.66
C GLY A 17 -9.34 34.07 -16.22
N TYR A 18 -8.86 35.14 -15.62
CA TYR A 18 -9.69 36.30 -15.26
C TYR A 18 -9.20 37.55 -15.95
N SER A 19 -9.79 37.86 -17.10
CA SER A 19 -9.66 39.13 -17.77
C SER A 19 -10.32 40.21 -16.96
N GLN A 20 -9.55 41.22 -16.63
CA GLN A 20 -9.95 42.44 -15.93
C GLN A 20 -10.85 43.32 -16.79
N ASP A 21 -11.94 43.74 -16.18
CA ASP A 21 -12.62 44.97 -16.56
C ASP A 21 -12.06 46.09 -15.67
N THR A 22 -11.20 46.93 -16.21
CA THR A 22 -10.76 48.16 -15.56
C THR A 22 -11.43 49.35 -16.23
N ARG A 23 -12.18 50.07 -15.43
CA ARG A 23 -12.75 51.40 -15.71
C ARG A 23 -11.64 52.45 -15.82
N GLY A 24 -11.80 53.33 -16.75
CA GLY A 24 -11.07 54.58 -16.85
C GLY A 24 -11.76 55.55 -17.80
N GLY A 25 -12.39 56.47 -17.27
CA GLY A 25 -12.86 57.79 -17.40
C GLY A 25 -12.91 58.53 -18.76
N ASP A 26 -14.05 59.15 -18.98
CA ASP A 26 -14.42 60.45 -19.58
C ASP A 26 -13.72 60.96 -20.87
N LYS A 27 -14.51 61.14 -21.94
CA LYS A 27 -15.03 62.45 -22.40
C LYS A 27 -15.77 62.36 -23.73
N ASP A 28 -16.86 63.08 -23.74
CA ASP A 28 -17.77 63.53 -24.79
C ASP A 28 -17.28 63.48 -26.25
N ASN A 29 -18.14 62.96 -27.15
CA ASN A 29 -18.83 63.79 -28.13
C ASN A 29 -19.83 63.02 -29.00
N ASN A 30 -20.94 63.70 -29.29
CA ASN A 30 -22.08 63.34 -30.08
C ASN A 30 -21.77 62.78 -31.47
N ALA A 31 -22.47 61.71 -31.87
CA ALA A 31 -23.14 61.61 -33.18
C ALA A 31 -24.00 60.35 -33.26
N SER A 32 -25.13 60.61 -33.76
CA SER A 32 -26.36 59.81 -34.00
C SER A 32 -26.24 58.43 -34.68
N ARG A 33 -27.23 57.59 -34.26
CA ARG A 33 -27.92 56.55 -35.03
C ARG A 33 -27.19 55.27 -35.45
N SER A 34 -27.46 54.19 -34.76
CA SER A 34 -28.24 53.10 -35.40
C SER A 34 -28.59 52.01 -34.36
N LYS A 35 -29.85 51.71 -34.19
CA LYS A 35 -30.38 50.62 -33.41
C LYS A 35 -30.03 49.30 -34.07
N ASN A 36 -29.07 48.55 -33.54
CA ASN A 36 -29.05 47.11 -33.62
C ASN A 36 -28.92 46.54 -32.20
N LYS A 37 -30.07 46.18 -31.63
CA LYS A 37 -30.11 45.30 -30.48
C LYS A 37 -29.58 43.92 -30.87
N ILE A 38 -28.28 43.71 -30.74
CA ILE A 38 -27.74 42.37 -30.60
C ILE A 38 -28.11 41.97 -29.17
N GLY A 39 -29.23 41.21 -29.05
CA GLY A 39 -29.56 40.53 -27.82
C GLY A 39 -28.38 39.69 -27.41
N ARG A 40 -27.67 40.05 -26.32
CA ARG A 40 -26.93 39.05 -25.56
C ARG A 40 -27.95 38.01 -25.15
N THR A 41 -27.97 36.89 -25.87
CA THR A 41 -28.58 35.68 -25.35
C THR A 41 -27.85 35.37 -24.07
N LEU A 42 -28.46 35.62 -22.93
CA LEU A 42 -28.11 35.02 -21.67
C LEU A 42 -28.04 33.53 -21.98
N LEU A 43 -26.81 32.98 -22.04
CA LEU A 43 -26.64 31.54 -22.10
C LEU A 43 -27.35 31.00 -20.86
N ASP A 44 -28.46 30.37 -21.09
CA ASP A 44 -29.24 29.70 -20.05
C ASP A 44 -28.28 28.67 -19.39
N ASP A 45 -28.00 28.87 -18.11
CA ASP A 45 -27.15 27.99 -17.32
C ASP A 45 -27.67 26.54 -17.26
N SER A 46 -28.93 26.34 -17.73
CA SER A 46 -29.58 25.02 -17.84
C SER A 46 -28.93 24.10 -18.87
N THR A 47 -28.14 24.63 -19.82
CA THR A 47 -27.43 23.84 -20.84
C THR A 47 -26.00 23.47 -20.45
N LYS A 48 -25.50 23.98 -19.30
CA LYS A 48 -24.16 23.69 -18.83
C LYS A 48 -24.10 22.26 -18.30
N ILE A 49 -23.43 21.37 -19.03
CA ILE A 49 -23.20 20.01 -18.58
C ILE A 49 -22.29 20.06 -17.34
N MET A 50 -22.88 19.78 -16.18
CA MET A 50 -22.12 19.68 -14.94
C MET A 50 -21.42 18.31 -14.90
N TYR A 51 -20.11 18.32 -15.01
CA TYR A 51 -19.27 17.15 -14.81
C TYR A 51 -19.08 16.89 -13.32
N GLY A 52 -19.00 15.62 -12.93
CA GLY A 52 -18.88 15.21 -11.54
C GLY A 52 -18.39 13.77 -11.42
N MET A 53 -18.44 13.24 -10.20
CA MET A 53 -17.95 11.87 -9.90
C MET A 53 -18.63 10.79 -10.75
N ASN A 54 -19.89 10.95 -11.13
CA ASN A 54 -20.63 10.03 -12.01
C ASN A 54 -20.11 10.01 -13.46
N THR A 55 -19.28 10.97 -13.85
CA THR A 55 -18.72 11.07 -15.20
C THR A 55 -17.30 10.52 -15.32
N THR A 56 -16.74 10.03 -14.20
CA THR A 56 -15.39 9.46 -14.13
C THR A 56 -15.44 8.07 -13.53
N SER A 57 -14.83 7.11 -14.20
CA SER A 57 -14.71 5.72 -13.77
C SER A 57 -13.31 5.20 -14.09
N TYR A 58 -12.90 4.13 -13.43
CA TYR A 58 -11.60 3.50 -13.65
C TYR A 58 -11.68 1.98 -13.60
N ILE A 59 -10.65 1.33 -14.15
CA ILE A 59 -10.41 -0.10 -14.03
C ILE A 59 -8.96 -0.32 -13.57
N LEU A 60 -8.73 -1.29 -12.70
CA LEU A 60 -7.40 -1.62 -12.22
C LEU A 60 -6.62 -2.46 -13.23
N SER A 61 -5.30 -2.29 -13.29
CA SER A 61 -4.42 -3.09 -14.14
C SER A 61 -4.55 -4.60 -13.84
N SER A 62 -4.67 -4.98 -12.57
CA SER A 62 -4.91 -6.37 -12.15
C SER A 62 -6.22 -6.93 -12.70
N GLN A 63 -7.31 -6.15 -12.68
CA GLN A 63 -8.60 -6.56 -13.22
C GLN A 63 -8.55 -6.81 -14.74
N LEU A 64 -7.79 -5.99 -15.47
CA LEU A 64 -7.60 -6.16 -16.92
C LEU A 64 -6.88 -7.45 -17.26
N LEU A 65 -5.82 -7.79 -16.54
CA LEU A 65 -5.12 -9.06 -16.69
C LEU A 65 -6.06 -10.25 -16.41
N GLU A 66 -6.94 -10.11 -15.42
CA GLU A 66 -7.93 -11.14 -15.07
C GLU A 66 -9.11 -11.27 -16.05
N GLY A 67 -9.24 -10.33 -16.98
CA GLY A 67 -10.31 -10.33 -17.97
C GLY A 67 -11.56 -9.58 -17.56
N ASP A 68 -11.56 -8.91 -16.40
CA ASP A 68 -12.64 -8.02 -16.00
C ASP A 68 -12.71 -6.80 -16.94
N THR A 69 -13.92 -6.38 -17.25
CA THR A 69 -14.17 -5.23 -18.13
C THR A 69 -15.03 -4.16 -17.44
N ASN A 70 -15.34 -4.34 -16.17
CA ASN A 70 -16.22 -3.45 -15.43
C ASN A 70 -15.43 -2.27 -14.87
N PHE A 71 -15.84 -1.06 -15.24
CA PHE A 71 -15.32 0.16 -14.67
C PHE A 71 -16.01 0.46 -13.34
N THR A 72 -15.22 0.85 -12.35
CA THR A 72 -15.67 1.27 -11.02
C THR A 72 -15.72 2.80 -10.98
N GLN A 73 -16.74 3.37 -10.38
CA GLN A 73 -16.82 4.81 -10.17
C GLN A 73 -15.85 5.27 -9.09
N VAL A 74 -15.44 6.54 -9.16
CA VAL A 74 -14.58 7.16 -8.13
C VAL A 74 -15.32 7.19 -6.80
N ASP A 75 -14.63 6.78 -5.72
CA ASP A 75 -15.20 6.74 -4.37
C ASP A 75 -15.35 8.16 -3.80
N SER A 76 -16.58 8.50 -3.46
CA SER A 76 -16.96 9.76 -2.84
C SER A 76 -17.29 9.64 -1.35
N SER A 77 -17.15 8.46 -0.75
CA SER A 77 -17.53 8.25 0.64
C SER A 77 -16.61 8.99 1.61
N LEU A 78 -17.17 9.47 2.71
CA LEU A 78 -16.42 10.08 3.80
C LEU A 78 -15.79 9.04 4.72
N ASN A 79 -16.25 7.79 4.64
CA ASN A 79 -15.84 6.72 5.54
C ASN A 79 -14.34 6.40 5.46
N ASN A 80 -13.69 6.34 6.62
CA ASN A 80 -12.28 5.96 6.77
C ASN A 80 -11.29 6.92 6.09
N PHE A 81 -11.70 8.12 5.73
CA PHE A 81 -10.82 9.08 5.07
C PHE A 81 -9.66 9.54 6.00
N GLU A 82 -9.88 9.56 7.31
CA GLU A 82 -8.84 9.86 8.32
C GLU A 82 -7.73 8.81 8.40
N LYS A 83 -7.96 7.60 7.85
CA LYS A 83 -6.96 6.53 7.79
C LYS A 83 -6.10 6.68 6.55
N PHE A 84 -5.13 7.56 6.57
CA PHE A 84 -4.31 7.85 5.40
C PHE A 84 -3.08 6.94 5.24
N SER A 85 -2.56 6.37 6.31
CA SER A 85 -1.45 5.41 6.25
C SER A 85 -1.92 4.00 5.89
N ILE A 86 -1.06 3.20 5.26
CA ILE A 86 -1.33 1.77 4.96
C ILE A 86 -1.57 1.00 6.26
N PHE A 87 -0.77 1.28 7.28
CA PHE A 87 -0.88 0.69 8.60
C PHE A 87 -2.28 0.89 9.22
N GLU A 88 -2.84 2.10 9.16
CA GLU A 88 -4.19 2.40 9.67
C GLU A 88 -5.30 1.81 8.76
N LYS A 89 -5.13 1.88 7.44
CA LYS A 89 -6.09 1.27 6.48
C LYS A 89 -6.22 -0.24 6.70
N LYS A 90 -5.14 -0.89 7.12
CA LYS A 90 -5.10 -2.31 7.50
C LYS A 90 -5.38 -2.54 8.99
N LYS A 91 -5.93 -1.53 9.70
CA LYS A 91 -6.36 -1.64 11.10
C LYS A 91 -5.26 -2.14 12.03
N MET A 92 -4.04 -1.68 11.80
CA MET A 92 -2.82 -2.02 12.53
C MET A 92 -2.47 -3.53 12.53
N ARG A 93 -2.91 -4.29 11.53
CA ARG A 93 -2.54 -5.70 11.33
C ARG A 93 -1.12 -5.90 10.81
N PHE A 94 -0.35 -4.84 10.75
CA PHE A 94 1.06 -4.85 10.42
C PHE A 94 1.91 -4.47 11.63
N GLN A 95 3.10 -4.99 11.69
CA GLN A 95 4.20 -4.48 12.48
C GLN A 95 4.90 -3.40 11.67
N ASN A 96 5.38 -2.33 12.30
CA ASN A 96 6.13 -1.24 11.65
C ASN A 96 7.20 -0.70 12.60
N LEU A 97 7.96 0.31 12.19
CA LEU A 97 8.98 0.91 13.03
C LEU A 97 8.53 2.24 13.69
N GLY A 98 7.25 2.32 14.01
CA GLY A 98 6.67 3.42 14.80
C GLY A 98 6.36 4.70 14.03
N ASN A 99 6.74 4.84 12.76
CA ASN A 99 6.56 6.08 12.00
C ASN A 99 5.88 5.86 10.64
N LEU A 100 5.41 6.94 10.00
CA LEU A 100 4.82 6.92 8.68
C LEU A 100 5.86 6.56 7.61
N GLY A 101 5.59 5.55 6.80
CA GLY A 101 6.44 5.15 5.68
C GLY A 101 7.55 4.16 6.05
N THR A 102 7.64 3.71 7.30
CA THR A 102 8.63 2.72 7.73
C THR A 102 8.28 1.31 7.25
N PRO A 103 9.26 0.37 7.21
CA PRO A 103 9.05 -1.04 6.87
C PRO A 103 7.83 -1.67 7.54
N LEU A 104 7.15 -2.55 6.82
CA LEU A 104 5.90 -3.20 7.25
C LEU A 104 6.02 -4.72 7.14
N GLU A 105 5.59 -5.43 8.18
CA GLU A 105 5.42 -6.89 8.20
C GLU A 105 3.98 -7.25 8.60
N ASP A 106 3.34 -8.17 7.87
CA ASP A 106 1.99 -8.63 8.22
C ASP A 106 2.02 -9.52 9.47
N LEU A 107 1.21 -9.20 10.48
CA LEU A 107 1.20 -9.94 11.73
C LEU A 107 0.66 -11.38 11.57
N PHE A 108 -0.33 -11.58 10.70
CA PHE A 108 -1.08 -12.84 10.65
C PHE A 108 -0.84 -13.65 9.37
N ASP A 109 -0.34 -13.04 8.30
CA ASP A 109 -0.13 -13.72 7.02
C ASP A 109 1.35 -13.96 6.75
N ARG A 110 1.83 -15.14 7.11
CA ARG A 110 3.22 -15.61 6.91
C ARG A 110 3.39 -16.43 5.63
N THR A 111 2.36 -16.49 4.78
CA THR A 111 2.43 -17.23 3.52
C THR A 111 3.20 -16.46 2.45
N PRO A 112 3.90 -17.14 1.51
CA PRO A 112 4.55 -16.49 0.38
C PRO A 112 3.57 -15.63 -0.43
N LYS A 113 3.96 -14.40 -0.73
CA LYS A 113 3.09 -13.44 -1.44
C LYS A 113 3.17 -13.56 -2.96
N PHE A 114 4.18 -14.21 -3.49
CA PHE A 114 4.44 -14.35 -4.92
C PHE A 114 4.74 -15.79 -5.29
N PHE A 115 4.11 -16.26 -6.37
CA PHE A 115 4.43 -17.55 -6.98
C PHE A 115 5.78 -17.53 -7.72
N ASN A 116 6.13 -16.38 -8.31
CA ASN A 116 7.43 -16.16 -8.93
C ASN A 116 8.50 -15.92 -7.88
N VAL A 117 9.76 -16.26 -8.21
CA VAL A 117 10.91 -15.87 -7.40
C VAL A 117 10.95 -14.35 -7.25
N SER A 118 11.10 -13.87 -6.04
CA SER A 118 11.23 -12.45 -5.69
C SER A 118 12.59 -12.16 -5.07
N SER A 119 12.91 -10.88 -4.92
CA SER A 119 14.16 -10.46 -4.27
C SER A 119 14.28 -10.92 -2.81
N GLY A 120 13.15 -10.96 -2.09
CA GLY A 120 13.13 -11.17 -0.63
C GLY A 120 13.10 -9.87 0.17
N PHE A 121 13.48 -8.73 -0.42
CA PHE A 121 13.38 -7.40 0.20
C PHE A 121 11.95 -6.87 0.07
N ASN A 122 11.06 -7.35 0.93
CA ASN A 122 9.60 -7.18 0.80
C ASN A 122 8.98 -6.20 1.82
N SER A 123 9.76 -5.70 2.77
CA SER A 123 9.26 -4.85 3.87
C SER A 123 8.62 -3.52 3.41
N LEU A 124 8.95 -3.05 2.18
CA LEU A 124 8.36 -1.87 1.55
C LEU A 124 7.35 -2.18 0.44
N ASP A 125 7.07 -3.45 0.18
CA ASP A 125 6.16 -3.88 -0.90
C ASP A 125 4.76 -3.30 -0.78
N SER A 126 4.25 -3.12 0.43
CA SER A 126 2.92 -2.56 0.63
C SER A 126 2.78 -1.14 0.07
N TYR A 127 3.83 -0.32 0.13
CA TYR A 127 3.86 1.03 -0.46
C TYR A 127 3.93 0.97 -1.99
N TYR A 128 4.81 0.13 -2.53
CA TYR A 128 4.98 -0.04 -3.96
C TYR A 128 3.75 -0.62 -4.65
N ASN A 129 3.15 -1.68 -4.07
CA ASN A 129 2.05 -2.40 -4.70
C ASN A 129 0.75 -1.57 -4.81
N VAL A 130 0.51 -0.63 -3.88
CA VAL A 130 -0.63 0.30 -3.97
C VAL A 130 -0.52 1.16 -5.23
N ILE A 131 0.68 1.62 -5.59
CA ILE A 131 0.93 2.47 -6.74
C ILE A 131 1.01 1.64 -8.03
N ARG A 132 1.68 0.47 -7.98
CA ARG A 132 1.83 -0.44 -9.13
C ARG A 132 0.49 -0.93 -9.70
N ASN A 133 -0.52 -1.09 -8.86
CA ASN A 133 -1.86 -1.49 -9.32
C ASN A 133 -2.60 -0.29 -9.94
N ASN A 134 -2.12 0.13 -11.10
CA ASN A 134 -2.57 1.32 -11.81
C ASN A 134 -4.07 1.34 -12.05
N LYS A 135 -4.64 2.55 -11.95
CA LYS A 135 -6.01 2.86 -12.36
C LYS A 135 -5.98 3.45 -13.77
N PHE A 136 -6.64 2.80 -14.70
CA PHE A 136 -6.88 3.33 -16.04
C PHE A 136 -8.25 3.96 -16.08
N TYR A 137 -8.29 5.26 -16.37
CA TYR A 137 -9.50 6.06 -16.26
C TYR A 137 -10.27 6.17 -17.56
N ASN A 138 -11.57 6.39 -17.44
CA ASN A 138 -12.46 6.86 -18.48
C ASN A 138 -13.25 8.04 -17.92
N THR A 139 -13.04 9.24 -18.44
CA THR A 139 -13.63 10.47 -17.94
C THR A 139 -14.18 11.34 -19.05
N LYS A 140 -15.28 12.04 -18.80
CA LYS A 140 -15.89 12.96 -19.78
C LYS A 140 -15.27 14.35 -19.80
N SER A 141 -14.59 14.72 -18.71
CA SER A 141 -13.85 15.98 -18.54
C SER A 141 -12.46 15.67 -17.98
N PRO A 142 -11.49 16.60 -18.03
CA PRO A 142 -10.28 16.47 -17.22
C PRO A 142 -10.61 16.19 -15.75
N PHE A 143 -9.92 15.25 -15.15
CA PHE A 143 -10.12 14.84 -13.77
C PHE A 143 -8.84 14.98 -12.96
N ILE A 144 -8.93 15.64 -11.81
CA ILE A 144 -7.84 15.76 -10.83
C ILE A 144 -8.32 15.20 -9.50
N ASP A 145 -7.49 14.35 -8.90
CA ASP A 145 -7.62 13.86 -7.51
C ASP A 145 -6.40 14.36 -6.73
N LEU A 146 -6.62 15.28 -5.80
CA LEU A 146 -5.57 15.82 -4.92
C LEU A 146 -5.88 15.42 -3.49
N GLU A 147 -4.95 14.68 -2.86
CA GLU A 147 -4.97 14.37 -1.42
C GLU A 147 -3.72 14.95 -0.78
N LEU A 148 -3.88 15.79 0.22
CA LEU A 148 -2.80 16.39 0.99
C LEU A 148 -3.03 16.15 2.48
N ILE A 149 -2.02 15.58 3.14
CA ILE A 149 -1.99 15.36 4.57
C ILE A 149 -0.81 16.15 5.15
N LEU A 150 -1.09 16.95 6.16
CA LEU A 150 -0.14 17.70 6.95
C LEU A 150 -0.21 17.17 8.38
N GLY A 151 0.72 16.33 8.75
CA GLY A 151 0.77 15.68 10.06
C GLY A 151 1.86 16.24 10.95
N GLY A 152 1.64 16.15 12.25
CA GLY A 152 2.65 16.46 13.25
C GLY A 152 3.91 15.64 13.05
N LYS A 153 5.07 16.17 13.48
CA LYS A 153 6.39 15.53 13.30
C LYS A 153 6.70 15.25 11.82
N GLY A 154 6.36 16.20 10.92
CA GLY A 154 6.67 16.14 9.51
C GLY A 154 6.01 14.99 8.74
N ARG A 155 4.96 14.35 9.30
CA ARG A 155 4.21 13.23 8.69
C ARG A 155 3.33 13.75 7.56
N ASN A 156 3.93 13.94 6.42
CA ASN A 156 3.26 14.52 5.26
C ASN A 156 3.01 13.44 4.19
N LYS A 157 1.86 13.54 3.54
CA LYS A 157 1.51 12.72 2.39
C LYS A 157 0.88 13.59 1.31
N VAL A 158 1.32 13.40 0.08
CA VAL A 158 0.74 14.04 -1.10
C VAL A 158 0.46 12.97 -2.13
N ASP A 159 -0.80 12.85 -2.54
CA ASP A 159 -1.19 12.08 -3.72
C ASP A 159 -1.84 13.05 -4.71
N PHE A 160 -1.31 13.13 -5.92
CA PHE A 160 -1.84 13.95 -6.99
C PHE A 160 -2.01 13.09 -8.24
N LEU A 161 -3.21 13.06 -8.77
CA LEU A 161 -3.55 12.41 -10.03
C LEU A 161 -4.14 13.43 -11.00
N PHE A 162 -3.67 13.39 -12.23
CA PHE A 162 -4.30 14.05 -13.37
C PHE A 162 -4.59 13.02 -14.46
N THR A 163 -5.81 13.05 -15.02
CA THR A 163 -6.16 12.22 -16.17
C THR A 163 -7.16 12.90 -17.09
N ARG A 164 -7.04 12.64 -18.39
CA ARG A 164 -7.92 13.21 -19.42
C ARG A 164 -8.13 12.23 -20.54
N ASN A 165 -9.36 12.15 -21.02
CA ASN A 165 -9.63 11.57 -22.33
C ASN A 165 -9.27 12.59 -23.43
N ILE A 166 -8.27 12.30 -24.26
CA ILE A 166 -7.95 13.10 -25.46
C ILE A 166 -9.11 13.03 -26.46
N ASN A 167 -9.69 11.84 -26.56
CA ASN A 167 -10.90 11.54 -27.31
C ASN A 167 -11.56 10.27 -26.73
N LYS A 168 -12.64 9.79 -27.36
CA LYS A 168 -13.38 8.61 -26.90
C LYS A 168 -12.56 7.30 -26.89
N ASN A 169 -11.39 7.30 -27.52
CA ASN A 169 -10.55 6.11 -27.72
C ASN A 169 -9.24 6.15 -26.90
N TRP A 170 -8.81 7.34 -26.45
CA TRP A 170 -7.55 7.54 -25.77
C TRP A 170 -7.75 8.26 -24.44
N ASN A 171 -7.19 7.69 -23.39
CA ASN A 171 -7.01 8.33 -22.09
C ASN A 171 -5.52 8.36 -21.77
N ILE A 172 -5.07 9.47 -21.19
CA ILE A 172 -3.73 9.63 -20.63
C ILE A 172 -3.86 10.14 -19.19
N GLY A 173 -2.87 9.84 -18.39
CA GLY A 173 -2.80 10.38 -17.05
C GLY A 173 -1.45 10.14 -16.41
N PHE A 174 -1.23 10.84 -15.32
CA PHE A 174 -0.09 10.63 -14.46
C PHE A 174 -0.49 10.84 -13.00
N ASP A 175 0.20 10.18 -12.11
CA ASP A 175 0.07 10.39 -10.68
C ASP A 175 1.44 10.56 -10.01
N ILE A 176 1.43 11.32 -8.92
CA ILE A 176 2.59 11.63 -8.09
C ILE A 176 2.22 11.28 -6.66
N HIS A 177 3.06 10.50 -6.02
CA HIS A 177 2.91 10.12 -4.62
C HIS A 177 4.14 10.58 -3.85
N ARG A 178 3.91 11.15 -2.68
CA ARG A 178 4.98 11.53 -1.75
C ARG A 178 4.58 11.20 -0.32
N ILE A 179 5.50 10.58 0.42
CA ILE A 179 5.39 10.34 1.86
C ILE A 179 6.69 10.86 2.49
N ALA A 180 6.55 11.61 3.57
CA ALA A 180 7.69 12.05 4.37
C ALA A 180 7.31 12.00 5.85
N SER A 181 8.29 11.69 6.70
CA SER A 181 8.17 11.83 8.15
C SER A 181 9.51 12.18 8.76
N ASP A 182 9.49 12.99 9.82
CA ASP A 182 10.68 13.32 10.58
C ASP A 182 10.98 12.21 11.59
N LYS A 183 12.22 12.09 12.06
CA LYS A 183 12.60 11.14 13.10
C LYS A 183 11.77 11.39 14.38
N GLN A 184 11.39 10.32 15.03
CA GLN A 184 10.76 10.38 16.36
C GLN A 184 11.78 10.16 17.49
N ILE A 185 12.79 9.30 17.24
CA ILE A 185 13.87 8.95 18.17
C ILE A 185 15.21 9.33 17.54
N GLY A 186 16.21 9.67 18.35
CA GLY A 186 17.51 10.13 17.89
C GLY A 186 17.40 11.33 16.95
N ALA A 187 16.40 12.19 17.18
CA ALA A 187 16.16 13.34 16.35
C ALA A 187 17.16 14.44 16.70
N THR A 188 17.81 15.00 15.67
CA THR A 188 18.53 16.25 15.84
C THR A 188 17.51 17.37 16.08
N LYS A 189 17.86 18.39 16.88
CA LYS A 189 16.95 19.54 17.14
C LYS A 189 16.72 20.41 15.90
N THR A 190 17.23 19.98 14.75
CA THR A 190 17.09 20.68 13.47
C THR A 190 15.78 20.32 12.78
N LYS A 191 15.06 21.35 12.33
CA LYS A 191 13.83 21.15 11.55
C LYS A 191 14.12 20.40 10.26
N GLY A 192 13.37 19.32 10.00
CA GLY A 192 13.48 18.54 8.78
C GLY A 192 14.45 17.37 8.84
N ASP A 193 14.81 16.91 10.02
CA ASP A 193 15.56 15.67 10.23
C ASP A 193 14.66 14.48 9.84
N ARG A 194 14.76 14.05 8.58
CA ARG A 194 13.88 13.05 7.97
C ARG A 194 14.22 11.64 8.42
N ASN A 195 13.20 10.89 8.81
CA ASN A 195 13.26 9.45 8.95
C ASN A 195 12.90 8.74 7.64
N VAL A 196 11.85 9.23 6.96
CA VAL A 196 11.37 8.65 5.70
C VAL A 196 11.25 9.74 4.63
N ASN A 197 11.70 9.43 3.43
CA ASN A 197 11.49 10.23 2.24
C ASN A 197 11.15 9.32 1.06
N SER A 198 9.87 9.26 0.71
CA SER A 198 9.36 8.43 -0.38
C SER A 198 8.77 9.28 -1.48
N SER A 199 9.04 8.92 -2.72
CA SER A 199 8.43 9.53 -3.90
C SER A 199 8.15 8.49 -4.97
N ALA A 200 7.03 8.65 -5.66
CA ALA A 200 6.74 7.87 -6.86
C ALA A 200 6.09 8.75 -7.91
N PHE A 201 6.39 8.45 -9.14
CA PHE A 201 5.78 9.03 -10.33
C PHE A 201 5.33 7.89 -11.24
N ASN A 202 4.09 7.93 -11.67
CA ASN A 202 3.51 6.96 -12.59
C ASN A 202 2.85 7.69 -13.76
N PHE A 203 3.15 7.26 -14.97
CA PHE A 203 2.51 7.72 -16.19
C PHE A 203 1.78 6.56 -16.83
N PHE A 204 0.58 6.78 -17.35
CA PHE A 204 -0.20 5.73 -17.97
C PHE A 204 -0.99 6.20 -19.19
N VAL A 205 -1.19 5.28 -20.11
CA VAL A 205 -1.95 5.47 -21.33
C VAL A 205 -2.92 4.31 -21.52
N TYR A 206 -4.14 4.62 -21.87
CA TYR A 206 -5.15 3.67 -22.30
C TYR A 206 -5.63 3.97 -23.69
N HIS A 207 -5.69 2.97 -24.54
CA HIS A 207 -6.27 3.06 -25.87
C HIS A 207 -7.28 1.95 -26.13
N GLN A 208 -8.41 2.29 -26.73
CA GLN A 208 -9.37 1.34 -27.28
C GLN A 208 -9.75 1.76 -28.69
N SER A 209 -9.56 0.86 -29.68
CA SER A 209 -9.94 1.12 -31.08
C SER A 209 -11.45 1.45 -31.22
N LYS A 210 -11.81 2.21 -32.28
CA LYS A 210 -13.21 2.60 -32.55
C LYS A 210 -14.16 1.38 -32.67
N ASN A 211 -13.71 0.28 -33.25
CA ASN A 211 -14.45 -0.98 -33.35
C ASN A 211 -14.39 -1.85 -32.09
N LYS A 212 -13.74 -1.36 -31.00
CA LYS A 212 -13.54 -2.04 -29.71
C LYS A 212 -12.86 -3.42 -29.82
N LYS A 213 -12.14 -3.68 -30.92
CA LYS A 213 -11.40 -4.93 -31.09
C LYS A 213 -10.02 -4.90 -30.43
N VAL A 214 -9.36 -3.75 -30.42
CA VAL A 214 -8.03 -3.57 -29.82
C VAL A 214 -8.12 -2.80 -28.52
N LYS A 215 -7.41 -3.27 -27.49
CA LYS A 215 -7.13 -2.52 -26.24
C LYS A 215 -5.62 -2.52 -26.00
N LEU A 216 -5.10 -1.37 -25.66
CA LEU A 216 -3.71 -1.17 -25.27
C LEU A 216 -3.68 -0.42 -23.94
N PHE A 217 -2.88 -0.93 -23.00
CA PHE A 217 -2.55 -0.25 -21.75
C PHE A 217 -1.04 -0.20 -21.64
N SER A 218 -0.54 0.96 -21.30
CA SER A 218 0.88 1.13 -21.04
C SER A 218 1.06 1.97 -19.79
N SER A 219 2.04 1.63 -18.97
CA SER A 219 2.41 2.41 -17.81
C SER A 219 3.90 2.41 -17.54
N PHE A 220 4.37 3.49 -16.97
CA PHE A 220 5.72 3.66 -16.44
C PHE A 220 5.64 4.14 -15.01
N LEU A 221 6.21 3.38 -14.08
CA LEU A 221 6.30 3.72 -12.67
C LEU A 221 7.77 3.84 -12.26
N ASN A 222 8.10 4.95 -11.62
CA ASN A 222 9.36 5.16 -10.91
C ASN A 222 9.05 5.38 -9.44
N PHE A 223 9.60 4.55 -8.58
CA PHE A 223 9.43 4.55 -7.13
C PHE A 223 10.79 4.68 -6.45
N SER A 224 10.89 5.56 -5.47
CA SER A 224 12.10 5.74 -4.65
C SER A 224 11.66 5.91 -3.20
N HIS A 225 12.16 5.06 -2.32
CA HIS A 225 11.82 5.05 -0.90
C HIS A 225 13.09 4.94 -0.07
N GLN A 226 13.33 5.96 0.74
CA GLN A 226 14.48 6.08 1.64
C GLN A 226 14.00 6.04 3.07
N VAL A 227 14.69 5.26 3.90
CA VAL A 227 14.47 5.19 5.35
C VAL A 227 15.83 5.38 6.02
N LEU A 228 15.94 6.36 6.91
CA LEU A 228 17.11 6.49 7.78
C LEU A 228 16.96 5.50 8.94
N GLY A 229 17.92 4.57 9.03
CA GLY A 229 17.95 3.54 10.06
C GLY A 229 18.43 4.12 11.40
N THR A 230 17.68 3.83 12.47
CA THR A 230 18.09 4.16 13.85
C THR A 230 18.48 2.93 14.64
N GLY A 231 18.22 1.71 14.10
CA GLY A 231 18.39 0.46 14.88
C GLY A 231 17.42 0.33 16.05
N GLY A 232 16.56 1.36 16.28
CA GLY A 232 15.72 1.51 17.46
C GLY A 232 16.40 2.25 18.60
N VAL A 233 15.71 2.35 19.73
CA VAL A 233 16.22 2.98 20.95
C VAL A 233 17.29 2.08 21.58
N ASP A 234 18.36 2.67 22.08
CA ASP A 234 19.38 1.97 22.85
C ASP A 234 18.92 1.82 24.32
N LEU A 235 18.60 0.59 24.70
CA LEU A 235 18.08 0.28 26.03
C LEU A 235 19.16 0.05 27.07
N GLU A 236 20.41 -0.16 26.65
CA GLU A 236 21.53 -0.42 27.58
C GLU A 236 22.04 0.87 28.23
N ILE A 237 21.87 2.00 27.54
CA ILE A 237 22.32 3.33 28.02
C ILE A 237 21.27 4.01 28.92
N GLN A 238 20.00 3.57 28.89
CA GLN A 238 18.90 4.23 29.57
C GLN A 238 18.53 3.51 30.87
N ASP A 239 18.84 4.14 32.01
CA ASP A 239 18.62 3.57 33.36
C ASP A 239 17.15 3.51 33.78
N LEU A 240 16.23 4.23 33.11
CA LEU A 240 14.82 4.31 33.49
C LEU A 240 13.90 3.92 32.36
N PRO A 241 12.96 2.96 32.56
CA PRO A 241 12.02 2.52 31.51
C PRO A 241 11.17 3.65 30.89
N LEU A 242 10.96 4.75 31.61
CA LEU A 242 10.16 5.89 31.15
C LEU A 242 10.92 6.78 30.16
N GLU A 243 12.26 6.76 30.16
CA GLU A 243 13.10 7.58 29.29
C GLU A 243 13.02 7.12 27.84
N TYR A 244 12.68 5.84 27.57
CA TYR A 244 12.48 5.31 26.24
C TYR A 244 11.39 6.04 25.44
N PHE A 245 10.50 6.75 26.10
CA PHE A 245 9.42 7.50 25.50
C PHE A 245 9.65 9.01 25.51
N LEU A 246 10.81 9.48 25.90
CA LEU A 246 11.23 10.87 25.69
C LEU A 246 11.47 11.20 24.22
N TYR A 247 11.38 10.22 23.35
CA TYR A 247 11.42 10.27 21.88
C TYR A 247 12.58 11.11 21.30
N ASN A 248 12.57 12.43 21.48
CA ASN A 248 13.59 13.30 20.90
C ASN A 248 14.98 13.14 21.56
N ASP A 249 15.00 12.80 22.84
CA ASP A 249 16.22 12.72 23.66
C ASP A 249 16.69 11.27 23.83
N SER A 250 15.93 10.30 23.29
CA SER A 250 16.30 8.88 23.32
C SER A 250 17.53 8.62 22.45
N GLU A 251 18.52 7.96 22.99
CA GLU A 251 19.67 7.45 22.25
C GLU A 251 19.28 6.30 21.32
N VAL A 252 19.95 6.19 20.19
CA VAL A 252 19.66 5.22 19.16
C VAL A 252 20.85 4.30 18.89
N ARG A 253 20.55 3.05 18.55
CA ARG A 253 21.54 2.00 18.31
C ARG A 253 22.35 2.21 17.03
N LEU A 254 21.80 2.95 16.05
CA LEU A 254 22.47 3.28 14.79
C LEU A 254 22.35 4.76 14.49
N SER A 255 23.45 5.36 14.06
CA SER A 255 23.54 6.77 13.71
C SER A 255 23.89 6.92 12.21
N LYS A 256 23.14 7.78 11.51
CA LYS A 256 23.39 8.18 10.10
C LYS A 256 23.39 7.04 9.07
N VAL A 257 22.66 5.97 9.33
CA VAL A 257 22.51 4.84 8.41
C VAL A 257 21.37 5.09 7.44
N GLU A 258 21.56 4.69 6.18
CA GLU A 258 20.60 4.94 5.11
C GLU A 258 20.21 3.66 4.36
N ASN A 259 18.89 3.39 4.30
CA ASN A 259 18.29 2.36 3.49
C ASN A 259 17.55 2.96 2.30
N ASN A 260 17.78 2.43 1.11
CA ASN A 260 17.08 2.84 -0.10
C ASN A 260 16.47 1.64 -0.83
N ASP A 261 15.23 1.82 -1.32
CA ASP A 261 14.57 0.92 -2.26
C ASP A 261 14.09 1.73 -3.47
N LYS A 262 14.73 1.51 -4.62
CA LYS A 262 14.42 2.19 -5.88
C LYS A 262 13.92 1.17 -6.89
N ARG A 263 12.70 1.38 -7.41
CA ARG A 263 12.05 0.46 -8.35
C ARG A 263 11.58 1.21 -9.60
N LYS A 264 11.75 0.57 -10.75
CA LYS A 264 11.13 1.02 -12.00
C LYS A 264 10.31 -0.12 -12.59
N ASN A 265 9.17 0.22 -13.16
CA ASN A 265 8.28 -0.73 -13.80
C ASN A 265 7.76 -0.15 -15.11
N TYR A 266 8.00 -0.86 -16.18
CA TYR A 266 7.47 -0.59 -17.51
C TYR A 266 6.52 -1.73 -17.84
N ASN A 267 5.26 -1.41 -18.10
CA ASN A 267 4.25 -2.41 -18.43
C ASN A 267 3.53 -2.05 -19.72
N VAL A 268 3.40 -3.01 -20.61
CA VAL A 268 2.61 -2.92 -21.84
C VAL A 268 1.70 -4.12 -21.94
N PHE A 269 0.41 -3.87 -21.96
CA PHE A 269 -0.63 -4.87 -22.15
C PHE A 269 -1.37 -4.62 -23.45
N PHE A 270 -1.48 -5.64 -24.28
CA PHE A 270 -2.20 -5.63 -25.55
C PHE A 270 -3.27 -6.73 -25.56
N GLU A 271 -4.48 -6.39 -25.99
CA GLU A 271 -5.60 -7.34 -26.17
C GLU A 271 -6.23 -7.15 -27.53
N TYR A 272 -6.42 -8.26 -28.25
CA TYR A 272 -7.16 -8.28 -29.50
C TYR A 272 -8.39 -9.21 -29.40
N LYS A 273 -9.56 -8.65 -29.70
CA LYS A 273 -10.82 -9.39 -29.72
C LYS A 273 -11.04 -10.03 -31.11
N LEU A 274 -10.77 -11.33 -31.21
CA LEU A 274 -11.00 -12.12 -32.44
C LEU A 274 -12.50 -12.34 -32.66
N LEU A 275 -13.20 -12.86 -31.65
CA LEU A 275 -14.63 -13.13 -31.67
C LEU A 275 -15.33 -12.42 -30.50
N LYS A 276 -16.66 -12.37 -30.49
CA LYS A 276 -17.43 -11.73 -29.43
C LYS A 276 -17.05 -12.23 -28.03
N LYS A 277 -16.69 -13.52 -27.92
CA LYS A 277 -16.38 -14.21 -26.65
C LYS A 277 -14.97 -14.82 -26.62
N PHE A 278 -14.08 -14.44 -27.55
CA PHE A 278 -12.71 -14.94 -27.63
C PHE A 278 -11.73 -13.81 -27.90
N LYS A 279 -10.72 -13.69 -27.07
CA LYS A 279 -9.68 -12.67 -27.12
C LYS A 279 -8.31 -13.29 -26.91
N ILE A 280 -7.33 -12.77 -27.63
CA ILE A 280 -5.90 -13.02 -27.36
C ILE A 280 -5.29 -11.80 -26.70
N TYR A 281 -4.28 -12.01 -25.88
CA TYR A 281 -3.58 -10.90 -25.24
C TYR A 281 -2.11 -11.23 -25.00
N ALA A 282 -1.32 -10.18 -24.88
CA ALA A 282 0.05 -10.22 -24.44
C ALA A 282 0.28 -9.16 -23.38
N ASN A 283 1.14 -9.46 -22.40
CA ASN A 283 1.62 -8.51 -21.42
C ASN A 283 3.13 -8.63 -21.29
N VAL A 284 3.83 -7.52 -21.42
CA VAL A 284 5.27 -7.43 -21.24
C VAL A 284 5.53 -6.47 -20.08
N GLU A 285 6.26 -6.93 -19.08
CA GLU A 285 6.65 -6.13 -17.93
C GLU A 285 8.16 -6.19 -17.76
N TYR A 286 8.81 -5.03 -17.77
CA TYR A 286 10.19 -4.89 -17.36
C TYR A 286 10.26 -4.19 -16.01
N TYR A 287 10.84 -4.87 -15.02
CA TYR A 287 10.91 -4.44 -13.65
C TYR A 287 12.35 -4.39 -13.17
N THR A 288 12.73 -3.34 -12.44
CA THR A 288 14.01 -3.27 -11.75
C THR A 288 13.81 -2.90 -10.29
N GLN A 289 14.64 -3.47 -9.41
CA GLN A 289 14.71 -3.13 -7.99
C GLN A 289 16.19 -2.97 -7.60
N ASN A 290 16.50 -1.83 -6.99
CA ASN A 290 17.81 -1.54 -6.42
C ASN A 290 17.64 -1.27 -4.93
N ILE A 291 18.22 -2.11 -4.10
CA ILE A 291 18.25 -2.00 -2.65
C ILE A 291 19.65 -1.55 -2.26
N SER A 292 19.78 -0.63 -1.31
CA SER A 292 21.08 -0.33 -0.71
C SER A 292 20.97 -0.11 0.79
N TYR A 293 22.04 -0.47 1.47
CA TYR A 293 22.34 -0.18 2.86
C TYR A 293 23.68 0.56 2.93
N ASN A 294 23.69 1.77 3.48
CA ASN A 294 24.87 2.59 3.57
C ASN A 294 25.10 3.03 5.01
N ASP A 295 26.31 2.79 5.52
CA ASP A 295 26.85 3.34 6.76
C ASP A 295 28.22 3.95 6.43
N ASP A 296 28.25 5.27 6.35
CA ASP A 296 29.47 6.02 5.94
C ASP A 296 30.48 6.16 7.09
N ASN A 297 30.13 5.70 8.30
CA ASN A 297 31.03 5.79 9.46
C ASN A 297 30.79 4.64 10.45
N LEU A 298 31.34 3.48 10.11
CA LEU A 298 31.21 2.27 10.95
C LEU A 298 31.71 2.45 12.38
N SER A 299 32.67 3.33 12.63
CA SER A 299 33.19 3.54 13.98
C SER A 299 32.15 4.04 14.97
N LEU A 300 31.10 4.74 14.50
CA LEU A 300 30.00 5.21 15.32
C LEU A 300 28.99 4.10 15.66
N ASN A 301 28.97 3.04 14.86
CA ASN A 301 27.95 1.98 14.88
C ASN A 301 28.53 0.58 15.17
N VAL A 302 29.83 0.48 15.50
CA VAL A 302 30.54 -0.80 15.62
C VAL A 302 29.87 -1.78 16.60
N LEU A 303 29.28 -1.29 17.68
CA LEU A 303 28.60 -2.10 18.69
C LEU A 303 27.27 -2.71 18.20
N TYR A 304 26.72 -2.20 17.11
CA TYR A 304 25.48 -2.72 16.52
C TYR A 304 25.70 -3.99 15.70
N TYR A 305 26.88 -4.13 15.07
CA TYR A 305 27.17 -5.17 14.11
C TYR A 305 27.82 -6.38 14.79
N ASP A 306 27.27 -7.57 14.53
CA ASP A 306 27.83 -8.83 15.04
C ASP A 306 29.14 -9.20 14.32
N SER A 307 29.31 -8.74 13.06
CA SER A 307 30.51 -9.00 12.24
C SER A 307 30.74 -7.91 11.19
N ILE A 308 32.02 -7.75 10.80
CA ILE A 308 32.44 -6.92 9.66
C ILE A 308 33.36 -7.80 8.81
N LEU A 309 32.94 -8.12 7.58
CA LEU A 309 33.56 -9.14 6.75
C LEU A 309 34.56 -8.59 5.71
N ASN A 310 34.29 -7.36 5.21
CA ASN A 310 35.04 -6.84 4.04
C ASN A 310 35.68 -5.48 4.30
N ASP A 311 34.89 -4.47 4.70
CA ASP A 311 35.37 -3.10 4.90
C ASP A 311 35.04 -2.66 6.34
N ASN A 312 36.06 -2.24 7.08
CA ASN A 312 35.93 -1.83 8.48
C ASN A 312 35.78 -0.31 8.66
N VAL A 313 35.67 0.45 7.58
CA VAL A 313 35.53 1.91 7.59
C VAL A 313 34.11 2.32 7.18
N VAL A 314 33.60 1.71 6.10
CA VAL A 314 32.29 2.01 5.54
C VAL A 314 31.54 0.76 5.14
N THR A 315 30.21 0.81 5.14
CA THR A 315 29.37 -0.19 4.50
C THR A 315 28.60 0.46 3.35
N ALA A 316 28.73 -0.12 2.14
CA ALA A 316 28.03 0.32 0.95
C ALA A 316 27.43 -0.90 0.21
N ASP A 317 26.61 -1.65 0.93
CA ASP A 317 25.98 -2.86 0.38
C ASP A 317 24.85 -2.50 -0.58
N SER A 318 24.81 -3.18 -1.72
CA SER A 318 23.70 -3.02 -2.66
C SER A 318 23.31 -4.33 -3.35
N PHE A 319 22.01 -4.44 -3.63
CA PHE A 319 21.41 -5.51 -4.41
C PHE A 319 20.67 -4.93 -5.60
N LYS A 320 20.90 -5.48 -6.78
CA LYS A 320 20.24 -5.07 -8.03
C LYS A 320 19.53 -6.26 -8.65
N LEU A 321 18.25 -6.11 -8.94
CA LEU A 321 17.43 -7.07 -9.66
C LEU A 321 16.86 -6.42 -10.91
N SER A 322 16.89 -7.13 -12.03
CA SER A 322 16.10 -6.83 -13.22
C SER A 322 15.28 -8.06 -13.63
N SER A 323 14.05 -7.84 -14.07
CA SER A 323 13.13 -8.92 -14.44
C SER A 323 12.37 -8.54 -15.71
N LEU A 324 12.44 -9.37 -16.74
CA LEU A 324 11.59 -9.28 -17.92
C LEU A 324 10.54 -10.39 -17.84
N ARG A 325 9.28 -10.01 -17.69
CA ARG A 325 8.14 -10.91 -17.60
C ARG A 325 7.28 -10.80 -18.84
N ASN A 326 7.14 -11.90 -19.53
CA ASN A 326 6.30 -11.99 -20.72
C ASN A 326 5.14 -12.96 -20.46
N ARG A 327 3.93 -12.51 -20.75
CA ARG A 327 2.72 -13.32 -20.67
C ARG A 327 1.97 -13.25 -21.97
N ILE A 328 1.64 -14.41 -22.54
CA ILE A 328 0.76 -14.54 -23.70
C ILE A 328 -0.42 -15.41 -23.27
N GLY A 329 -1.61 -15.04 -23.66
CA GLY A 329 -2.78 -15.80 -23.26
C GLY A 329 -4.00 -15.61 -24.12
N ILE A 330 -4.98 -16.44 -23.85
CA ILE A 330 -6.31 -16.40 -24.42
C ILE A 330 -7.33 -16.26 -23.31
N LYS A 331 -8.34 -15.45 -23.52
CA LYS A 331 -9.44 -15.26 -22.55
C LYS A 331 -10.77 -15.06 -23.24
N GLY A 332 -11.82 -15.41 -22.55
CA GLY A 332 -13.16 -15.30 -23.09
C GLY A 332 -14.23 -15.75 -22.14
N SER A 333 -15.40 -16.06 -22.70
CA SER A 333 -16.51 -16.59 -21.91
C SER A 333 -17.31 -17.63 -22.70
N ILE A 334 -17.72 -18.69 -22.01
CA ILE A 334 -18.64 -19.71 -22.51
C ILE A 334 -19.80 -19.77 -21.50
N ALA A 335 -21.02 -19.47 -21.97
CA ALA A 335 -22.17 -19.29 -21.10
C ALA A 335 -21.87 -18.30 -19.92
N ARG A 336 -21.86 -18.79 -18.69
CA ARG A 336 -21.59 -18.02 -17.46
C ARG A 336 -20.18 -18.22 -16.91
N ILE A 337 -19.33 -18.95 -17.64
CA ILE A 337 -17.95 -19.20 -17.25
C ILE A 337 -17.04 -18.29 -18.06
N GLU A 338 -16.28 -17.45 -17.38
CA GLU A 338 -15.16 -16.70 -17.93
C GLU A 338 -13.89 -17.54 -17.76
N TYR A 339 -13.07 -17.58 -18.79
CA TYR A 339 -11.80 -18.30 -18.77
C TYR A 339 -10.64 -17.42 -19.19
N ASN A 340 -9.46 -17.72 -18.65
CA ASN A 340 -8.20 -17.08 -19.02
C ASN A 340 -7.07 -18.11 -18.89
N PHE A 341 -6.47 -18.53 -20.01
CA PHE A 341 -5.33 -19.43 -20.05
C PHE A 341 -4.11 -18.68 -20.59
N TYR A 342 -2.96 -18.92 -20.01
CA TYR A 342 -1.75 -18.18 -20.34
C TYR A 342 -0.47 -18.99 -20.13
N ALA A 343 0.56 -18.59 -20.88
CA ALA A 343 1.94 -18.99 -20.62
C ALA A 343 2.75 -17.77 -20.20
N ASN A 344 3.67 -17.96 -19.25
CA ASN A 344 4.58 -16.95 -18.78
C ASN A 344 6.02 -17.42 -19.01
N TYR A 345 6.85 -16.46 -19.40
CA TYR A 345 8.30 -16.57 -19.47
C TYR A 345 8.89 -15.40 -18.69
N ASN A 346 9.64 -15.69 -17.63
CA ASN A 346 10.29 -14.70 -16.79
C ASN A 346 11.80 -14.90 -16.82
N LEU A 347 12.52 -13.84 -17.11
CA LEU A 347 13.97 -13.77 -17.04
C LEU A 347 14.35 -12.81 -15.91
N LEU A 348 15.00 -13.32 -14.86
CA LEU A 348 15.50 -12.54 -13.74
C LEU A 348 17.02 -12.52 -13.77
N ASN A 349 17.62 -11.35 -13.55
CA ASN A 349 19.05 -11.19 -13.37
C ASN A 349 19.26 -10.39 -12.07
N TYR A 350 20.15 -10.88 -11.20
CA TYR A 350 20.47 -10.18 -9.96
C TYR A 350 21.96 -10.17 -9.65
N LYS A 351 22.37 -9.25 -8.79
CA LYS A 351 23.76 -9.08 -8.35
C LYS A 351 23.81 -8.31 -7.03
N TYR A 352 24.62 -8.77 -6.09
CA TYR A 352 25.08 -7.99 -4.94
C TYR A 352 26.31 -7.17 -5.30
N SER A 353 26.61 -6.10 -4.53
CA SER A 353 27.76 -5.21 -4.77
C SER A 353 29.09 -5.95 -4.74
N LEU A 354 29.22 -6.92 -3.83
CA LEU A 354 30.45 -7.70 -3.62
C LEU A 354 30.59 -8.90 -4.58
N ASP A 355 29.58 -9.22 -5.39
CA ASP A 355 29.67 -10.28 -6.38
C ASP A 355 30.50 -9.84 -7.59
N SER A 356 31.29 -10.75 -8.13
CA SER A 356 32.00 -10.53 -9.40
C SER A 356 31.08 -10.65 -10.61
N LEU A 357 30.14 -11.62 -10.61
CA LEU A 357 29.25 -11.93 -11.73
C LEU A 357 27.78 -11.72 -11.37
N LYS A 358 26.95 -11.62 -12.41
CA LYS A 358 25.48 -11.61 -12.28
C LYS A 358 24.95 -13.04 -12.27
N SER A 359 23.96 -13.30 -11.42
CA SER A 359 23.20 -14.55 -11.41
C SER A 359 21.92 -14.43 -12.22
N ASN A 360 21.51 -15.50 -12.89
CA ASN A 360 20.35 -15.56 -13.77
C ASN A 360 19.38 -16.64 -13.30
N ILE A 361 18.08 -16.33 -13.31
CA ILE A 361 17.00 -17.28 -13.02
C ILE A 361 15.98 -17.20 -14.15
N ASN A 362 15.67 -18.36 -14.74
CA ASN A 362 14.63 -18.49 -15.75
C ASN A 362 13.43 -19.22 -15.16
N GLU A 363 12.25 -18.63 -15.26
CA GLU A 363 11.02 -19.25 -14.80
C GLU A 363 10.01 -19.32 -15.93
N ASN A 364 9.58 -20.55 -16.21
CA ASN A 364 8.51 -20.82 -17.17
C ASN A 364 7.35 -21.46 -16.44
N PHE A 365 6.14 -20.97 -16.72
CA PHE A 365 4.94 -21.60 -16.20
C PHE A 365 3.72 -21.35 -17.10
N ILE A 366 2.80 -22.27 -17.04
CA ILE A 366 1.47 -22.13 -17.61
C ILE A 366 0.46 -21.87 -16.52
N GLY A 367 -0.59 -21.15 -16.83
CA GLY A 367 -1.65 -20.87 -15.86
C GLY A 367 -3.03 -20.84 -16.48
N GLY A 368 -4.00 -21.06 -15.64
CA GLY A 368 -5.41 -21.01 -15.99
C GLY A 368 -6.24 -20.36 -14.88
N LYS A 369 -7.24 -19.57 -15.29
CA LYS A 369 -8.24 -19.01 -14.40
C LYS A 369 -9.62 -19.28 -14.95
N LEU A 370 -10.52 -19.72 -14.08
CA LEU A 370 -11.93 -19.90 -14.37
C LEU A 370 -12.77 -19.09 -13.38
N ARG A 371 -13.76 -18.38 -13.90
CA ARG A 371 -14.72 -17.62 -13.09
C ARG A 371 -16.13 -17.97 -13.51
N PHE A 372 -16.90 -18.52 -12.60
CA PHE A 372 -18.34 -18.67 -12.73
C PHE A 372 -19.03 -17.55 -11.95
N LYS A 373 -20.00 -16.86 -12.58
CA LYS A 373 -20.78 -15.82 -11.91
C LYS A 373 -22.27 -15.98 -12.25
N LYS A 374 -23.10 -16.01 -11.19
CA LYS A 374 -24.55 -15.98 -11.29
C LYS A 374 -25.11 -15.12 -10.16
N ASP A 375 -25.69 -13.97 -10.47
CA ASP A 375 -26.24 -13.02 -9.50
C ASP A 375 -25.19 -12.59 -8.45
N LYS A 376 -25.46 -12.89 -7.18
CA LYS A 376 -24.56 -12.65 -6.04
C LYS A 376 -23.64 -13.83 -5.71
N PHE A 377 -23.66 -14.90 -6.52
CA PHE A 377 -22.80 -16.08 -6.35
C PHE A 377 -21.67 -16.06 -7.38
N SER A 378 -20.45 -16.25 -6.92
CA SER A 378 -19.29 -16.41 -7.79
C SER A 378 -18.31 -17.45 -7.27
N VAL A 379 -17.77 -18.24 -8.19
CA VAL A 379 -16.64 -19.14 -7.94
C VAL A 379 -15.51 -18.73 -8.84
N ASN A 380 -14.34 -18.53 -8.28
CA ASN A 380 -13.12 -18.21 -9.01
C ASN A 380 -12.07 -19.26 -8.67
N SER A 381 -11.45 -19.86 -9.65
CA SER A 381 -10.32 -20.77 -9.46
C SER A 381 -9.16 -20.35 -10.36
N SER A 382 -7.95 -20.48 -9.86
CA SER A 382 -6.73 -20.28 -10.64
C SER A 382 -5.70 -21.35 -10.31
N ILE A 383 -4.97 -21.78 -11.32
CA ILE A 383 -3.84 -22.67 -11.20
C ILE A 383 -2.65 -22.13 -11.97
N ASN A 384 -1.47 -22.21 -11.40
CA ASN A 384 -0.19 -21.96 -12.04
C ASN A 384 0.67 -23.20 -11.88
N LEU A 385 1.38 -23.61 -12.94
CA LEU A 385 2.24 -24.81 -12.96
C LEU A 385 3.58 -24.43 -13.57
N LYS A 386 4.66 -24.50 -12.81
CA LYS A 386 6.04 -24.30 -13.28
C LYS A 386 6.61 -25.58 -13.88
N THR A 387 7.59 -25.42 -14.76
CA THR A 387 8.31 -26.55 -15.39
C THR A 387 9.13 -27.37 -14.39
N ASN A 388 9.49 -26.81 -13.23
CA ASN A 388 10.18 -27.52 -12.15
C ASN A 388 9.25 -28.27 -11.19
N GLY A 389 7.96 -28.36 -11.50
CA GLY A 389 6.96 -29.06 -10.66
C GLY A 389 6.29 -28.19 -9.61
N ASN A 390 6.74 -26.97 -9.36
CA ASN A 390 6.09 -26.09 -8.42
C ASN A 390 4.72 -25.64 -8.97
N TYR A 391 3.74 -25.55 -8.07
CA TYR A 391 2.38 -25.16 -8.43
C TYR A 391 1.77 -24.20 -7.43
N GLU A 392 0.72 -23.51 -7.86
CA GLU A 392 -0.16 -22.73 -7.01
C GLU A 392 -1.60 -22.91 -7.46
N PHE A 393 -2.45 -23.33 -6.55
CA PHE A 393 -3.90 -23.39 -6.74
C PHE A 393 -4.58 -22.41 -5.79
N ILE A 394 -5.48 -21.59 -6.31
CA ILE A 394 -6.31 -20.68 -5.50
C ILE A 394 -7.76 -20.85 -5.93
N GLY A 395 -8.60 -21.30 -5.00
CA GLY A 395 -10.06 -21.38 -5.14
C GLY A 395 -10.73 -20.33 -4.27
N LYS A 396 -11.71 -19.59 -4.81
CA LYS A 396 -12.50 -18.60 -4.06
C LYS A 396 -13.98 -18.79 -4.38
N ILE A 397 -14.80 -18.77 -3.35
CA ILE A 397 -16.25 -18.79 -3.44
C ILE A 397 -16.82 -17.59 -2.69
N ASN A 398 -17.71 -16.84 -3.32
CA ASN A 398 -18.35 -15.68 -2.71
C ASN A 398 -19.83 -15.71 -2.99
N ASN A 399 -20.63 -15.45 -1.95
CA ASN A 399 -22.06 -15.24 -2.11
C ASN A 399 -22.60 -14.23 -1.07
N LYS A 400 -23.92 -14.12 -0.97
CA LYS A 400 -24.58 -13.24 -0.01
C LYS A 400 -24.30 -13.63 1.45
N PHE A 401 -24.11 -14.93 1.72
CA PHE A 401 -24.11 -15.51 3.07
C PHE A 401 -22.71 -15.87 3.56
N PHE A 402 -21.77 -16.19 2.66
CA PHE A 402 -20.42 -16.57 3.05
C PHE A 402 -19.39 -16.23 1.97
N ASP A 403 -18.12 -16.11 2.40
CA ASP A 403 -16.94 -16.09 1.55
C ASP A 403 -16.03 -17.23 1.98
N GLY A 404 -15.44 -17.93 1.02
CA GLY A 404 -14.45 -18.97 1.25
C GLY A 404 -13.28 -18.80 0.30
N SER A 405 -12.07 -19.10 0.75
CA SER A 405 -10.90 -19.23 -0.11
C SER A 405 -9.99 -20.35 0.36
N TYR A 406 -9.45 -21.08 -0.60
CA TYR A 406 -8.45 -22.11 -0.36
C TYR A 406 -7.25 -21.84 -1.28
N THR A 407 -6.06 -21.85 -0.69
CA THR A 407 -4.79 -21.74 -1.39
C THR A 407 -3.94 -22.96 -1.05
N SER A 408 -3.42 -23.63 -2.06
CA SER A 408 -2.44 -24.70 -1.91
C SER A 408 -1.33 -24.49 -2.94
N GLY A 409 -0.07 -24.59 -2.52
CA GLY A 409 1.00 -24.37 -3.45
C GLY A 409 2.37 -24.72 -2.93
N LEU A 410 3.29 -24.94 -3.89
CA LEU A 410 4.70 -25.20 -3.67
C LEU A 410 5.48 -24.00 -4.22
N TYR A 411 6.12 -23.24 -3.33
CA TYR A 411 6.77 -21.97 -3.62
C TYR A 411 8.29 -22.05 -3.48
N ASN A 412 9.01 -21.53 -4.46
CA ASN A 412 10.46 -21.40 -4.36
C ASN A 412 10.85 -20.46 -3.20
N PRO A 413 11.99 -20.68 -2.56
CA PRO A 413 12.63 -19.66 -1.73
C PRO A 413 12.88 -18.37 -2.55
N ASN A 414 12.88 -17.22 -1.91
CA ASN A 414 13.26 -15.97 -2.55
C ASN A 414 14.80 -15.85 -2.62
N ILE A 415 15.31 -14.85 -3.34
CA ILE A 415 16.75 -14.68 -3.53
C ILE A 415 17.46 -14.42 -2.20
N LEU A 416 16.91 -13.53 -1.37
CA LEU A 416 17.49 -13.19 -0.06
C LEU A 416 17.55 -14.40 0.89
N GLU A 417 16.55 -15.28 0.86
CA GLU A 417 16.57 -16.52 1.66
C GLU A 417 17.70 -17.46 1.23
N ASN A 418 17.97 -17.57 -0.07
CA ASN A 418 18.99 -18.48 -0.58
C ASN A 418 20.40 -17.87 -0.61
N TYR A 419 20.53 -16.58 -0.91
CA TYR A 419 21.83 -15.98 -1.11
C TYR A 419 21.86 -14.52 -0.67
N TYR A 420 22.91 -14.15 0.07
CA TYR A 420 23.26 -12.78 0.43
C TYR A 420 24.78 -12.63 0.50
N ASN A 421 25.28 -11.50 0.01
CA ASN A 421 26.70 -11.15 0.05
C ASN A 421 26.84 -9.65 0.35
N GLY A 422 27.14 -9.33 1.60
CA GLY A 422 27.30 -7.98 2.12
C GLY A 422 28.42 -7.86 3.14
N ASN A 423 28.61 -6.67 3.69
CA ASN A 423 29.70 -6.38 4.62
C ASN A 423 29.50 -7.01 6.02
N HIS A 424 28.26 -7.28 6.41
CA HIS A 424 27.94 -7.78 7.76
C HIS A 424 27.43 -9.21 7.78
N TYR A 425 26.94 -9.71 6.66
CA TYR A 425 26.41 -11.06 6.53
C TYR A 425 26.80 -11.69 5.20
N TYR A 426 26.99 -13.00 5.24
CA TYR A 426 27.15 -13.85 4.07
C TYR A 426 26.44 -15.17 4.28
N TRP A 427 25.64 -15.61 3.32
CA TRP A 427 25.10 -16.97 3.24
C TRP A 427 24.86 -17.41 1.81
N SER A 428 24.93 -18.74 1.63
CA SER A 428 24.59 -19.41 0.37
C SER A 428 23.89 -20.72 0.71
N ASN A 429 22.56 -20.74 0.58
CA ASN A 429 21.69 -21.84 0.95
C ASN A 429 21.07 -22.47 -0.29
N ASP A 430 20.73 -23.76 -0.18
CA ASP A 430 19.93 -24.50 -1.16
C ASP A 430 18.67 -25.03 -0.48
N PHE A 431 17.76 -24.12 -0.15
CA PHE A 431 16.53 -24.46 0.55
C PHE A 431 15.50 -25.10 -0.37
N LYS A 432 14.76 -26.06 0.19
CA LYS A 432 13.62 -26.72 -0.48
C LYS A 432 12.45 -25.75 -0.66
N SER A 433 11.63 -26.02 -1.68
CA SER A 433 10.37 -25.27 -1.87
C SER A 433 9.43 -25.41 -0.66
N LYS A 434 8.79 -24.29 -0.31
CA LYS A 434 7.83 -24.18 0.79
C LYS A 434 6.46 -24.70 0.33
N PHE A 435 5.89 -25.70 1.02
CA PHE A 435 4.54 -26.16 0.75
C PHE A 435 3.54 -25.47 1.68
N VAL A 436 2.55 -24.82 1.13
CA VAL A 436 1.57 -23.99 1.84
C VAL A 436 0.17 -24.49 1.58
N ASN A 437 -0.60 -24.65 2.66
CA ASN A 437 -2.06 -24.79 2.63
C ASN A 437 -2.68 -23.69 3.49
N LYS A 438 -3.61 -22.93 2.92
CA LYS A 438 -4.36 -21.88 3.64
C LYS A 438 -5.84 -22.00 3.29
N LEU A 439 -6.67 -22.18 4.29
CA LEU A 439 -8.13 -22.12 4.20
C LEU A 439 -8.61 -20.87 4.95
N SER A 440 -9.42 -20.05 4.30
CA SER A 440 -10.10 -18.93 4.95
C SER A 440 -11.60 -19.04 4.67
N PHE A 441 -12.41 -18.89 5.70
CA PHE A 441 -13.86 -18.95 5.58
C PHE A 441 -14.51 -17.89 6.48
N SER A 442 -15.56 -17.25 6.00
CA SER A 442 -16.37 -16.32 6.78
C SER A 442 -17.85 -16.42 6.43
N VAL A 443 -18.70 -16.30 7.43
CA VAL A 443 -20.16 -16.23 7.28
C VAL A 443 -20.57 -14.75 7.36
N LYS A 444 -21.62 -14.36 6.66
CA LYS A 444 -22.17 -13.00 6.64
C LYS A 444 -23.60 -13.04 7.12
N VAL A 445 -23.86 -12.43 8.25
CA VAL A 445 -25.19 -12.19 8.80
C VAL A 445 -25.47 -10.70 8.71
N ASP A 446 -26.44 -10.34 7.87
CA ASP A 446 -26.85 -8.96 7.66
C ASP A 446 -28.35 -8.85 7.97
N TYR A 447 -28.66 -8.25 9.11
CA TYR A 447 -30.01 -8.10 9.60
C TYR A 447 -30.27 -6.70 10.14
N LYS A 448 -31.11 -5.93 9.46
CA LYS A 448 -31.44 -4.52 9.80
C LYS A 448 -30.16 -3.68 9.92
N ASN A 449 -29.85 -3.22 11.14
CA ASN A 449 -28.70 -2.36 11.43
C ASN A 449 -27.51 -3.13 11.99
N ILE A 450 -27.52 -4.46 11.90
CA ILE A 450 -26.50 -5.36 12.43
C ILE A 450 -25.87 -6.12 11.28
N PHE A 451 -24.56 -5.99 11.13
CA PHE A 451 -23.75 -6.86 10.30
C PHE A 451 -22.79 -7.62 11.20
N PHE A 452 -22.80 -8.95 11.14
CA PHE A 452 -21.87 -9.80 11.87
C PHE A 452 -21.25 -10.83 10.93
N SER A 453 -19.92 -10.93 10.94
CA SER A 453 -19.22 -11.87 10.07
C SER A 453 -18.09 -12.56 10.83
N PRO A 454 -18.36 -13.73 11.45
CA PRO A 454 -17.33 -14.59 12.00
C PRO A 454 -16.46 -15.17 10.89
N ARG A 455 -15.18 -15.36 11.18
CA ARG A 455 -14.19 -15.90 10.24
C ARG A 455 -13.21 -16.85 10.90
N ILE A 456 -12.66 -17.74 10.10
CA ILE A 456 -11.58 -18.64 10.46
C ILE A 456 -10.54 -18.66 9.33
N GLU A 457 -9.27 -18.64 9.70
CA GLU A 457 -8.14 -18.90 8.80
C GLU A 457 -7.32 -20.04 9.41
N LEU A 458 -7.08 -21.08 8.61
CA LEU A 458 -6.24 -22.22 8.96
C LEU A 458 -5.03 -22.21 8.04
N VAL A 459 -3.83 -22.19 8.59
CA VAL A 459 -2.59 -22.11 7.83
C VAL A 459 -1.65 -23.23 8.24
N SER A 460 -1.11 -23.92 7.24
CA SER A 460 -0.11 -24.96 7.39
C SER A 460 1.01 -24.72 6.39
N ILE A 461 2.26 -24.74 6.85
CA ILE A 461 3.45 -24.49 6.03
C ILE A 461 4.50 -25.54 6.34
N ASN A 462 4.93 -26.32 5.34
CA ASN A 462 6.09 -27.19 5.43
C ASN A 462 7.30 -26.50 4.81
N ASN A 463 8.48 -26.83 5.31
CA ASN A 463 9.74 -26.20 4.87
C ASN A 463 9.71 -24.67 4.98
N HIS A 464 9.13 -24.16 6.06
CA HIS A 464 9.07 -22.70 6.29
C HIS A 464 10.45 -22.12 6.48
N ILE A 465 10.73 -21.00 5.83
CA ILE A 465 11.99 -20.27 5.95
C ILE A 465 11.72 -18.98 6.74
N TYR A 466 12.53 -18.75 7.75
CA TYR A 466 12.46 -17.56 8.60
C TYR A 466 13.86 -17.06 8.93
N PHE A 467 14.01 -15.79 9.28
CA PHE A 467 15.26 -15.25 9.79
C PHE A 467 15.33 -15.48 11.29
N SER A 468 16.38 -16.19 11.70
CA SER A 468 16.64 -16.58 13.10
C SER A 468 17.06 -15.37 13.96
N ASN A 469 17.21 -15.59 15.26
CA ASN A 469 17.75 -14.60 16.19
C ASN A 469 19.17 -14.13 15.78
N SER A 470 19.95 -14.97 15.07
CA SER A 470 21.22 -14.59 14.48
C SER A 470 21.09 -13.84 13.15
N LYS A 471 19.89 -13.43 12.77
CA LYS A 471 19.56 -12.65 11.55
C LYS A 471 19.90 -13.36 10.23
N ILE A 472 20.12 -14.66 10.26
CA ILE A 472 20.37 -15.51 9.09
C ILE A 472 19.13 -16.37 8.79
N PRO A 473 18.87 -16.70 7.51
CA PRO A 473 17.73 -17.54 7.15
C PRO A 473 17.96 -18.99 7.54
N ILE A 474 16.93 -19.61 8.10
CA ILE A 474 16.88 -21.03 8.47
C ILE A 474 15.60 -21.61 7.90
N GLN A 475 15.69 -22.85 7.40
CA GLN A 475 14.53 -23.61 6.97
C GLN A 475 14.12 -24.60 8.08
N ASN A 476 12.86 -24.58 8.47
CA ASN A 476 12.30 -25.52 9.43
C ASN A 476 11.81 -26.78 8.72
N ASP A 477 12.25 -27.94 9.19
CA ASP A 477 11.83 -29.25 8.63
C ASP A 477 10.43 -29.65 9.10
N ASP A 478 10.00 -29.20 10.27
CA ASP A 478 8.69 -29.51 10.83
C ASP A 478 7.57 -28.66 10.18
N MET A 479 6.37 -29.23 10.17
CA MET A 479 5.19 -28.53 9.71
C MET A 479 4.75 -27.43 10.70
N ILE A 480 4.70 -26.21 10.25
CA ILE A 480 4.18 -25.08 11.01
C ILE A 480 2.67 -24.99 10.82
N ASN A 481 1.97 -24.89 11.95
CA ASN A 481 0.52 -24.70 11.98
C ASN A 481 0.14 -23.52 12.86
N TYR A 482 -0.67 -22.62 12.32
CA TYR A 482 -1.31 -21.58 13.10
C TYR A 482 -2.70 -21.25 12.52
N ASN A 483 -3.59 -20.84 13.41
CA ASN A 483 -4.97 -20.54 13.08
C ASN A 483 -5.34 -19.15 13.58
N VAL A 484 -6.19 -18.47 12.86
CA VAL A 484 -6.73 -17.16 13.24
C VAL A 484 -8.24 -17.20 13.19
N LEU A 485 -8.86 -17.07 14.36
CA LEU A 485 -10.29 -16.88 14.50
C LEU A 485 -10.59 -15.39 14.58
N GLY A 486 -11.75 -14.97 14.12
CA GLY A 486 -12.09 -13.57 14.24
C GLY A 486 -13.53 -13.27 13.86
N PHE A 487 -13.89 -11.99 13.95
CA PHE A 487 -15.18 -11.52 13.46
C PHE A 487 -15.13 -10.04 13.09
N ASP A 488 -16.03 -9.66 12.19
CA ASP A 488 -16.42 -8.28 11.93
C ASP A 488 -17.82 -8.05 12.48
N LEU A 489 -18.00 -7.00 13.28
CA LEU A 489 -19.28 -6.54 13.80
C LEU A 489 -19.49 -5.09 13.40
N LYS A 490 -20.66 -4.77 12.83
CA LYS A 490 -21.09 -3.39 12.60
C LYS A 490 -22.50 -3.22 13.13
N LEU A 491 -22.68 -2.20 13.95
CA LEU A 491 -23.98 -1.85 14.55
C LEU A 491 -24.34 -0.41 14.21
N GLY A 492 -25.59 -0.20 13.83
CA GLY A 492 -26.18 1.13 13.70
C GLY A 492 -27.16 1.37 14.84
N LEU A 493 -26.90 2.37 15.65
CA LEU A 493 -27.72 2.75 16.80
C LEU A 493 -28.41 4.10 16.52
N PHE A 494 -29.53 4.36 17.20
CA PHE A 494 -30.28 5.63 17.08
C PHE A 494 -30.54 6.01 15.61
N ASN A 495 -31.21 5.16 14.85
CA ASN A 495 -31.47 5.35 13.42
C ASN A 495 -30.18 5.55 12.58
N ASN A 496 -29.11 4.84 12.93
CA ASN A 496 -27.78 4.92 12.30
C ASN A 496 -27.02 6.24 12.53
N LEU A 497 -27.44 7.07 13.48
CA LEU A 497 -26.70 8.28 13.86
C LEU A 497 -25.38 7.93 14.56
N ILE A 498 -25.38 6.88 15.40
CA ILE A 498 -24.18 6.36 16.03
C ILE A 498 -23.87 5.01 15.41
N LYS A 499 -22.63 4.81 14.99
CA LYS A 499 -22.14 3.56 14.42
C LYS A 499 -21.02 3.00 15.28
N PHE A 500 -21.08 1.70 15.48
CA PHE A 500 -20.03 0.92 16.10
C PHE A 500 -19.54 -0.11 15.10
N GLU A 501 -18.23 -0.14 14.88
CA GLU A 501 -17.54 -1.14 14.05
C GLU A 501 -16.48 -1.80 14.92
N ASN A 502 -16.41 -3.13 14.91
CA ASN A 502 -15.38 -3.89 15.61
C ASN A 502 -14.84 -4.99 14.72
N GLU A 503 -13.54 -5.18 14.76
CA GLU A 503 -12.84 -6.29 14.12
C GLU A 503 -11.89 -6.91 15.13
N TYR A 504 -12.09 -8.18 15.39
CA TYR A 504 -11.35 -8.92 16.40
C TYR A 504 -10.69 -10.15 15.78
N TYR A 505 -9.47 -10.45 16.25
CA TYR A 505 -8.68 -11.61 15.87
C TYR A 505 -8.14 -12.32 17.12
N TYR A 506 -8.24 -13.61 17.12
CA TYR A 506 -7.67 -14.51 18.12
C TYR A 506 -6.76 -15.52 17.42
N SER A 507 -5.49 -15.54 17.79
CA SER A 507 -4.48 -16.42 17.19
C SER A 507 -4.22 -17.63 18.04
N ILE A 508 -4.18 -18.79 17.40
CA ILE A 508 -3.84 -20.08 18.01
C ILE A 508 -2.63 -20.61 17.23
N VAL A 509 -1.49 -20.73 17.88
CA VAL A 509 -0.25 -21.26 17.30
C VAL A 509 0.00 -22.65 17.90
N GLY A 510 0.31 -23.63 17.04
CA GLY A 510 0.66 -24.99 17.48
C GLY A 510 1.94 -24.97 18.32
N GLU A 511 2.09 -25.90 19.27
CA GLU A 511 3.23 -25.92 20.22
C GLU A 511 4.59 -25.90 19.50
N SER A 512 4.76 -26.76 18.49
CA SER A 512 5.99 -26.81 17.66
C SER A 512 6.24 -25.55 16.82
N SER A 513 5.23 -24.70 16.66
CA SER A 513 5.29 -23.50 15.83
C SER A 513 5.50 -22.20 16.61
N LYS A 514 5.37 -22.22 17.95
CA LYS A 514 5.45 -21.03 18.82
C LYS A 514 6.80 -20.35 18.80
N GLU A 515 7.86 -21.11 18.60
CA GLU A 515 9.23 -20.60 18.52
C GLU A 515 9.43 -19.75 17.25
N ILE A 516 8.69 -20.05 16.16
CA ILE A 516 8.86 -19.48 14.84
C ILE A 516 7.76 -18.45 14.50
N ILE A 517 6.51 -18.75 14.85
CA ILE A 517 5.36 -17.88 14.56
C ILE A 517 5.07 -16.98 15.75
N LYS A 518 5.59 -15.76 15.67
CA LYS A 518 5.47 -14.73 16.72
C LYS A 518 4.32 -13.77 16.39
N VAL A 519 3.12 -14.07 16.92
CA VAL A 519 1.89 -13.30 16.69
C VAL A 519 1.18 -12.99 18.02
N PRO A 520 0.50 -11.84 18.15
CA PRO A 520 -0.27 -11.54 19.35
C PRO A 520 -1.49 -12.47 19.43
N THR A 521 -1.80 -12.98 20.62
CA THR A 521 -2.97 -13.83 20.87
C THR A 521 -4.27 -13.08 20.57
N HIS A 522 -4.34 -11.81 20.96
CA HIS A 522 -5.51 -10.95 20.77
C HIS A 522 -5.13 -9.68 19.99
N HIS A 523 -5.90 -9.37 18.96
CA HIS A 523 -5.82 -8.11 18.25
C HIS A 523 -7.23 -7.58 18.02
N ASN A 524 -7.46 -6.33 18.39
CA ASN A 524 -8.77 -5.70 18.27
C ASN A 524 -8.68 -4.30 17.67
N TYR A 525 -9.61 -4.02 16.78
CA TYR A 525 -9.89 -2.70 16.27
C TYR A 525 -11.35 -2.36 16.51
N SER A 526 -11.62 -1.26 17.20
CA SER A 526 -12.97 -0.72 17.40
C SER A 526 -13.07 0.71 16.88
N ARG A 527 -14.19 1.06 16.30
CA ARG A 527 -14.53 2.42 15.86
C ARG A 527 -15.92 2.76 16.31
N ILE A 528 -16.04 3.86 17.06
CA ILE A 528 -17.32 4.41 17.51
C ILE A 528 -17.43 5.81 16.94
N TYR A 529 -18.48 6.10 16.19
CA TYR A 529 -18.60 7.41 15.57
C TYR A 529 -20.05 7.83 15.35
N TYR A 530 -20.26 9.14 15.50
CA TYR A 530 -21.47 9.83 15.07
C TYR A 530 -21.38 10.15 13.58
N THR A 531 -22.48 10.02 12.84
CA THR A 531 -22.58 10.38 11.43
C THR A 531 -23.93 11.05 11.16
N ASN A 532 -23.88 12.20 10.53
CA ASN A 532 -25.09 12.96 10.16
C ASN A 532 -24.78 13.91 9.00
N LYS A 533 -25.82 14.57 8.51
CA LYS A 533 -25.70 15.68 7.57
C LYS A 533 -26.22 16.95 8.24
N TRP A 534 -25.37 17.96 8.38
CA TRP A 534 -25.70 19.26 8.93
C TRP A 534 -26.10 20.26 7.85
N PHE A 535 -26.60 21.42 8.25
CA PHE A 535 -26.99 22.54 7.38
C PHE A 535 -27.96 22.11 6.24
N ASN A 536 -29.18 21.75 6.63
CA ASN A 536 -30.23 21.27 5.70
C ASN A 536 -29.74 20.08 4.83
N ASN A 537 -29.10 19.12 5.43
CA ASN A 537 -28.57 17.92 4.77
C ASN A 537 -27.44 18.15 3.74
N SER A 538 -26.80 19.33 3.74
CA SER A 538 -25.81 19.70 2.74
C SER A 538 -24.39 19.25 3.07
N ILE A 539 -24.03 19.13 4.36
CA ILE A 539 -22.67 18.85 4.82
C ILE A 539 -22.64 17.54 5.60
N PRO A 540 -22.23 16.42 4.99
CA PRO A 540 -21.95 15.19 5.70
C PRO A 540 -20.81 15.38 6.69
N ILE A 541 -20.99 14.93 7.92
CA ILE A 541 -19.99 14.94 8.99
C ILE A 541 -19.88 13.59 9.65
N GLN A 542 -18.71 13.31 10.17
CA GLN A 542 -18.45 12.19 11.09
C GLN A 542 -17.43 12.64 12.14
N PHE A 543 -17.65 12.24 13.37
CA PHE A 543 -16.65 12.39 14.43
C PHE A 543 -16.72 11.20 15.39
N GLY A 544 -15.58 10.82 15.95
CA GLY A 544 -15.56 9.66 16.81
C GLY A 544 -14.15 9.26 17.22
N ILE A 545 -14.04 8.02 17.67
CA ILE A 545 -12.81 7.43 18.16
C ILE A 545 -12.50 6.12 17.44
N ASN A 546 -11.22 5.86 17.23
CA ASN A 546 -10.68 4.57 16.82
C ASN A 546 -9.83 4.02 17.98
N ILE A 547 -10.08 2.79 18.39
CA ILE A 547 -9.36 2.10 19.46
C ILE A 547 -8.67 0.89 18.87
N TYR A 548 -7.38 0.78 19.10
CA TYR A 548 -6.54 -0.34 18.68
C TYR A 548 -5.99 -1.02 19.91
N TYR A 549 -6.08 -2.32 19.97
CA TYR A 549 -5.52 -3.13 21.04
C TYR A 549 -4.77 -4.33 20.49
N ARG A 550 -3.67 -4.64 21.12
CA ARG A 550 -2.86 -5.82 20.87
C ARG A 550 -2.38 -6.38 22.20
N SER A 551 -2.53 -7.70 22.39
CA SER A 551 -1.98 -8.38 23.55
C SER A 551 -0.46 -8.46 23.50
N LYS A 552 0.16 -8.68 24.64
CA LYS A 552 1.60 -8.88 24.76
C LYS A 552 2.06 -10.14 23.98
N TYR A 553 3.24 -10.03 23.36
CA TYR A 553 3.88 -11.14 22.64
C TYR A 553 5.34 -10.80 22.34
N PHE A 554 6.14 -11.79 21.96
CA PHE A 554 7.47 -11.57 21.41
C PHE A 554 7.29 -11.27 19.90
N GLY A 555 7.38 -10.00 19.52
CA GLY A 555 7.27 -9.59 18.11
C GLY A 555 8.60 -9.78 17.39
N ASP A 556 8.54 -9.94 16.06
CA ASP A 556 9.76 -9.98 15.25
C ASP A 556 10.50 -8.65 15.34
N ALA A 557 11.81 -8.67 15.47
CA ALA A 557 12.66 -7.50 15.41
C ALA A 557 13.02 -7.17 13.95
N TYR A 558 13.47 -5.97 13.69
CA TYR A 558 13.86 -5.52 12.35
C TYR A 558 15.36 -5.26 12.27
N ASP A 559 16.01 -5.82 11.25
CA ASP A 559 17.40 -5.53 10.94
C ASP A 559 17.49 -4.65 9.68
N PRO A 560 18.04 -3.42 9.81
CA PRO A 560 18.17 -2.49 8.68
C PRO A 560 19.22 -2.93 7.64
N VAL A 561 20.19 -3.79 7.98
CA VAL A 561 21.21 -4.30 7.05
C VAL A 561 20.56 -5.18 5.97
N ILE A 562 19.81 -6.18 6.41
CA ILE A 562 19.09 -7.10 5.51
C ILE A 562 17.69 -6.58 5.11
N GLN A 563 17.28 -5.45 5.67
CA GLN A 563 15.95 -4.80 5.46
C GLN A 563 14.78 -5.76 5.65
N ASN A 564 14.89 -6.65 6.65
CA ASN A 564 13.90 -7.67 6.92
C ASN A 564 13.65 -7.85 8.42
N TYR A 565 12.52 -8.48 8.75
CA TYR A 565 12.17 -8.85 10.10
C TYR A 565 12.75 -10.23 10.42
N TYR A 566 13.17 -10.43 11.68
CA TYR A 566 13.74 -11.66 12.20
C TYR A 566 13.10 -12.02 13.55
N ILE A 567 13.01 -13.31 13.86
CA ILE A 567 12.43 -13.76 15.13
C ILE A 567 13.38 -13.45 16.29
N GLN A 568 12.81 -13.16 17.44
CA GLN A 568 13.51 -12.97 18.70
C GLN A 568 12.63 -13.33 19.89
N ASP A 569 13.19 -13.55 21.06
CA ASP A 569 12.54 -13.92 22.33
C ASP A 569 13.07 -13.17 23.56
N SER A 570 13.98 -12.21 23.33
CA SER A 570 14.58 -11.38 24.39
C SER A 570 13.73 -10.16 24.75
N PHE A 571 13.04 -9.56 23.77
CA PHE A 571 12.24 -8.34 23.93
C PHE A 571 10.74 -8.64 23.77
N ARG A 572 9.98 -8.63 24.87
CA ARG A 572 8.53 -8.80 24.85
C ARG A 572 7.83 -7.45 24.66
N LEU A 573 7.02 -7.35 23.62
CA LEU A 573 6.13 -6.23 23.40
C LEU A 573 4.94 -6.34 24.36
N GLU A 574 4.74 -5.34 25.22
CA GLU A 574 3.64 -5.32 26.18
C GLU A 574 2.30 -4.96 25.50
N ASN A 575 1.22 -5.30 26.18
CA ASN A 575 -0.12 -4.93 25.71
C ASN A 575 -0.32 -3.41 25.80
N TYR A 576 -0.97 -2.85 24.81
CA TYR A 576 -1.24 -1.43 24.76
C TYR A 576 -2.51 -1.09 23.98
N PHE A 577 -3.25 -0.10 24.50
CA PHE A 577 -4.35 0.54 23.78
C PHE A 577 -3.87 1.83 23.14
N ARG A 578 -4.09 1.98 21.85
CA ARG A 578 -3.92 3.24 21.15
C ARG A 578 -5.26 3.79 20.73
N THR A 579 -5.57 5.01 21.14
CA THR A 579 -6.81 5.70 20.81
C THR A 579 -6.54 6.89 19.91
N ASN A 580 -7.31 7.02 18.84
CA ASN A 580 -7.28 8.20 17.97
C ASN A 580 -8.67 8.85 18.01
N VAL A 581 -8.71 10.17 18.09
CA VAL A 581 -9.95 10.97 17.96
C VAL A 581 -9.95 11.62 16.59
N PHE A 582 -11.07 11.63 15.90
CA PHE A 582 -11.16 12.19 14.55
C PHE A 582 -12.45 12.99 14.32
N PHE A 583 -12.34 13.94 13.42
CA PHE A 583 -13.44 14.69 12.83
C PHE A 583 -13.29 14.69 11.32
N LEU A 584 -14.40 14.43 10.61
CA LEU A 584 -14.47 14.41 9.15
C LEU A 584 -15.64 15.29 8.69
N MET A 585 -15.42 16.01 7.61
CA MET A 585 -16.52 16.71 6.92
C MET A 585 -16.32 16.71 5.40
N GLN A 586 -17.41 16.84 4.67
CA GLN A 586 -17.40 16.94 3.23
C GLN A 586 -18.22 18.14 2.76
N VAL A 587 -17.61 18.98 1.94
CA VAL A 587 -18.26 20.11 1.26
C VAL A 587 -18.15 19.89 -0.24
N LYS A 588 -19.26 19.51 -0.88
CA LYS A 588 -19.26 19.13 -2.30
C LYS A 588 -18.20 18.06 -2.62
N ASN A 589 -17.20 18.41 -3.42
CA ASN A 589 -16.11 17.52 -3.84
C ASN A 589 -14.86 17.56 -2.92
N LEU A 590 -14.89 18.39 -1.87
CA LEU A 590 -13.81 18.55 -0.91
C LEU A 590 -14.14 17.77 0.36
N ARG A 591 -13.26 16.87 0.77
CA ARG A 591 -13.28 16.16 2.06
C ARG A 591 -12.15 16.67 2.93
N ILE A 592 -12.44 16.89 4.20
CA ILE A 592 -11.49 17.41 5.18
C ILE A 592 -11.52 16.51 6.40
N PHE A 593 -10.38 16.28 7.03
CA PHE A 593 -10.31 15.68 8.34
C PHE A 593 -9.33 16.40 9.27
N ALA A 594 -9.60 16.29 10.57
CA ALA A 594 -8.67 16.50 11.65
C ALA A 594 -8.64 15.24 12.50
N LYS A 595 -7.44 14.75 12.84
CA LYS A 595 -7.24 13.55 13.65
C LYS A 595 -6.13 13.76 14.67
N MET A 596 -6.43 13.49 15.93
CA MET A 596 -5.41 13.36 16.97
C MET A 596 -5.08 11.88 17.13
N THR A 597 -3.89 11.51 16.71
CA THR A 597 -3.35 10.15 16.84
C THR A 597 -2.76 9.99 18.24
N HIS A 598 -2.95 8.81 18.87
CA HIS A 598 -2.47 8.47 20.19
C HIS A 598 -2.99 9.46 21.27
N PHE A 599 -4.30 9.74 21.21
CA PHE A 599 -4.96 10.69 22.08
C PHE A 599 -4.79 10.35 23.58
N ASN A 600 -4.74 9.06 23.90
CA ASN A 600 -4.57 8.54 25.27
C ASN A 600 -3.13 8.60 25.82
N GLN A 601 -2.19 9.19 25.11
CA GLN A 601 -0.90 9.58 25.67
C GLN A 601 -1.08 10.88 26.47
N PHE A 602 -1.48 10.75 27.73
CA PHE A 602 -1.72 11.89 28.63
C PHE A 602 -0.42 12.39 29.24
N ASP A 603 0.58 11.52 29.33
CA ASP A 603 1.86 11.75 29.94
C ASP A 603 2.96 11.75 28.88
N THR A 604 3.98 12.57 29.03
CA THR A 604 5.13 12.63 28.14
C THR A 604 5.88 11.29 28.07
N TYR A 605 5.83 10.54 29.17
CA TYR A 605 6.48 9.24 29.33
C TYR A 605 5.59 8.05 28.94
N GLY A 606 4.29 8.28 28.72
CA GLY A 606 3.38 7.23 28.28
C GLY A 606 3.62 6.82 26.83
N GLY A 607 3.94 5.55 26.61
CA GLY A 607 4.20 5.04 25.26
C GLY A 607 4.11 3.52 25.17
N TYR A 608 4.48 2.99 24.03
CA TYR A 608 4.48 1.55 23.73
C TYR A 608 5.45 1.23 22.60
N PHE A 609 5.94 0.01 22.56
CA PHE A 609 6.75 -0.48 21.44
C PHE A 609 5.88 -1.19 20.40
N VAL A 610 6.07 -0.90 19.15
CA VAL A 610 5.38 -1.56 18.02
C VAL A 610 6.20 -2.71 17.45
N THR A 611 7.52 -2.60 17.53
CA THR A 611 8.55 -3.57 17.16
C THR A 611 9.62 -3.51 18.25
N PRO A 612 10.31 -4.60 18.58
CA PRO A 612 11.43 -4.54 19.52
C PRO A 612 12.36 -3.35 19.22
N TYR A 613 12.67 -2.57 20.23
CA TYR A 613 13.46 -1.35 20.17
C TYR A 613 12.82 -0.13 19.47
N TYR A 614 11.67 -0.29 18.78
CA TYR A 614 11.01 0.81 18.07
C TYR A 614 9.73 1.23 18.79
N PRO A 615 9.73 2.42 19.44
CA PRO A 615 8.54 2.97 20.08
C PRO A 615 7.48 3.34 19.05
N GLY A 616 6.22 3.18 19.43
CA GLY A 616 5.07 3.50 18.59
C GLY A 616 4.92 5.01 18.33
N GLN A 617 3.91 5.36 17.55
CA GLN A 617 3.65 6.76 17.19
C GLN A 617 3.35 7.61 18.44
N ASN A 618 4.06 8.71 18.59
CA ASN A 618 3.81 9.74 19.58
C ASN A 618 2.46 10.45 19.33
N LYS A 619 1.93 11.17 20.32
CA LYS A 619 0.73 12.00 20.19
C LYS A 619 0.96 13.11 19.18
N VAL A 620 0.15 13.11 18.10
CA VAL A 620 0.26 14.08 17.01
C VAL A 620 -1.09 14.44 16.45
N LEU A 621 -1.20 15.68 15.97
CA LEU A 621 -2.34 16.16 15.20
C LEU A 621 -2.03 16.03 13.71
N ASP A 622 -2.95 15.38 12.98
CA ASP A 622 -2.90 15.25 11.52
C ASP A 622 -4.11 15.99 10.92
N LEU A 623 -3.87 16.81 9.92
CA LEU A 623 -4.88 17.50 9.12
C LEU A 623 -4.79 17.00 7.69
N GLY A 624 -5.90 16.77 7.05
CA GLY A 624 -5.89 16.33 5.66
C GLY A 624 -7.09 16.78 4.89
N PHE A 625 -6.88 16.96 3.59
CA PHE A 625 -7.97 17.21 2.67
C PHE A 625 -7.78 16.41 1.38
N LYS A 626 -8.92 16.09 0.73
CA LYS A 626 -8.96 15.46 -0.57
C LYS A 626 -9.97 16.18 -1.45
N TRP A 627 -9.54 16.59 -2.60
CA TRP A 627 -10.34 17.41 -3.50
C TRP A 627 -10.39 16.81 -4.91
N TYR A 628 -11.60 16.67 -5.44
CA TYR A 628 -11.85 16.27 -6.81
C TYR A 628 -12.24 17.46 -7.67
N PHE A 629 -11.53 17.64 -8.78
CA PHE A 629 -11.85 18.67 -9.77
C PHE A 629 -12.32 18.01 -11.07
N PHE A 630 -13.35 18.60 -11.65
CA PHE A 630 -13.96 18.19 -12.91
C PHE A 630 -14.20 19.47 -13.74
N ASN A 631 -13.41 19.71 -14.78
CA ASN A 631 -13.52 20.91 -15.64
C ASN A 631 -14.05 20.55 -17.02
#